data_22dda0c8513f8719753f21056f1b7e4c
#
_entry.id   22dda0c8513f8719753f21056f1b7e4c
#
_cell.length_a   1.000
_cell.length_b   1.000
_cell.length_c   1.000
_cell.angle_alpha   90.00
_cell.angle_beta   90.00
_cell.angle_gamma   90.00
#
_symmetry.space_group_name_H-M   'P 1'
#
loop_
_entity.id
_entity.type
_entity.pdbx_description
1 polymer ?
#
loop_
_entity_poly.entity_id
_entity_poly.type
_entity_poly.pdbx_seq_one_letter_code
_entity_poly.pdbx_strand_id
1 'polypeptide(L)'
;MDDSPIVKSEFIFETAPFPSCHASTIAETKSGLVAAWFGGTAERNPDVCIYVARYENGQWTPPMQVADGVGFATNRLPTWNPVLFQPKDGPLMLFYKVGPAPASWWGMMTTSLDDGKTWSKPQRLPDGILGPIKNKPVQLPNGDILCGSSTEGDGGWRVHFERTRDFGKTWTATAPVNDGKEIGAIQPSILFQAKGRLQAIGRTKNDKLFQICSDDQGVTWGKMTLLDLPNPNSGTDAVTLHDGRQLLVYNHNTRTGSKNKGRSPLNVAVSNDGLHWFAALVLEDAPDAPNGFAYPAVIQTSDGLVHITYTWERKRIKHVVIDPAKLKLQPIIQGEWPQ
;
A
#
# COMPACT_ATOMS: atom_id res chain seq x y z
N MET A 1 7.22 -25.54 -20.98
CA MET A 1 7.53 -24.37 -20.12
C MET A 1 6.26 -24.10 -19.32
N ASP A 2 6.39 -23.88 -18.05
CA ASP A 2 5.25 -23.56 -17.18
C ASP A 2 4.66 -22.22 -17.65
N ASP A 3 3.39 -22.24 -18.08
CA ASP A 3 2.66 -21.08 -18.62
C ASP A 3 2.05 -20.22 -17.49
N SER A 4 2.32 -20.58 -16.23
CA SER A 4 1.86 -19.86 -15.05
C SER A 4 2.51 -18.46 -14.99
N PRO A 5 1.74 -17.40 -14.74
CA PRO A 5 2.32 -16.10 -14.44
C PRO A 5 2.95 -16.06 -13.04
N ILE A 6 2.61 -16.98 -12.13
CA ILE A 6 3.16 -17.04 -10.77
C ILE A 6 4.54 -17.71 -10.82
N VAL A 7 5.58 -16.95 -10.54
CA VAL A 7 6.97 -17.41 -10.48
C VAL A 7 7.28 -17.97 -9.09
N LYS A 8 6.75 -17.35 -8.03
CA LYS A 8 6.96 -17.75 -6.64
C LYS A 8 5.78 -17.38 -5.78
N SER A 9 5.48 -18.20 -4.78
CA SER A 9 4.48 -17.92 -3.75
C SER A 9 4.96 -18.51 -2.43
N GLU A 10 5.17 -17.67 -1.41
CA GLU A 10 5.74 -18.07 -0.12
C GLU A 10 5.18 -17.19 1.01
N PHE A 11 5.35 -17.58 2.26
CA PHE A 11 5.16 -16.71 3.40
C PHE A 11 6.49 -16.02 3.74
N ILE A 12 6.43 -14.74 4.15
CA ILE A 12 7.64 -14.01 4.60
C ILE A 12 8.17 -14.61 5.90
N PHE A 13 7.30 -15.18 6.71
CA PHE A 13 7.64 -15.89 7.92
C PHE A 13 6.62 -17.01 8.22
N GLU A 14 7.06 -18.10 8.83
CA GLU A 14 6.18 -19.15 9.33
C GLU A 14 5.84 -18.93 10.80
N THR A 15 6.80 -18.43 11.58
CA THR A 15 6.65 -18.09 13.01
C THR A 15 7.01 -16.65 13.25
N ALA A 16 6.33 -16.01 14.20
CA ALA A 16 6.56 -14.62 14.56
C ALA A 16 6.32 -14.41 16.08
N PRO A 17 6.92 -13.36 16.67
CA PRO A 17 6.71 -13.05 18.09
C PRO A 17 5.35 -12.41 18.41
N PHE A 18 4.41 -12.48 17.47
CA PHE A 18 3.05 -11.93 17.58
C PHE A 18 2.03 -12.88 16.95
N PRO A 19 0.80 -12.96 17.48
CA PRO A 19 -0.26 -13.78 16.91
C PRO A 19 -1.00 -13.13 15.74
N SER A 20 -0.91 -11.80 15.59
CA SER A 20 -1.64 -11.05 14.55
C SER A 20 -0.76 -10.03 13.86
N CYS A 21 -0.92 -9.90 12.55
CA CYS A 21 -0.20 -8.91 11.73
C CYS A 21 -1.09 -8.34 10.63
N HIS A 22 -0.70 -7.17 10.08
CA HIS A 22 -1.43 -6.52 8.99
C HIS A 22 -0.61 -5.47 8.26
N ALA A 23 -1.15 -5.02 7.10
CA ALA A 23 -0.67 -3.86 6.35
C ALA A 23 0.79 -3.96 5.91
N SER A 24 1.10 -4.96 5.09
CA SER A 24 2.43 -5.12 4.54
C SER A 24 2.80 -4.05 3.51
N THR A 25 4.09 -3.83 3.38
CA THR A 25 4.74 -3.00 2.37
C THR A 25 6.02 -3.68 1.91
N ILE A 26 6.49 -3.37 0.70
CA ILE A 26 7.69 -3.95 0.12
C ILE A 26 8.45 -2.89 -0.68
N ALA A 27 9.77 -2.97 -0.66
CA ALA A 27 10.66 -2.14 -1.48
C ALA A 27 11.84 -2.96 -2.00
N GLU A 28 12.33 -2.61 -3.19
CA GLU A 28 13.60 -3.09 -3.73
C GLU A 28 14.72 -2.16 -3.29
N THR A 29 15.80 -2.71 -2.77
CA THR A 29 17.04 -2.01 -2.40
C THR A 29 18.22 -2.57 -3.21
N LYS A 30 19.40 -2.02 -3.04
CA LYS A 30 20.59 -2.51 -3.75
C LYS A 30 20.97 -3.95 -3.40
N SER A 31 20.68 -4.39 -2.17
CA SER A 31 21.02 -5.74 -1.71
C SER A 31 19.85 -6.74 -1.77
N GLY A 32 18.68 -6.33 -2.25
CA GLY A 32 17.52 -7.19 -2.37
C GLY A 32 16.23 -6.55 -1.84
N LEU A 33 15.23 -7.37 -1.56
CA LEU A 33 13.93 -6.89 -1.11
C LEU A 33 13.89 -6.66 0.40
N VAL A 34 13.14 -5.66 0.81
CA VAL A 34 12.77 -5.40 2.20
C VAL A 34 11.25 -5.33 2.30
N ALA A 35 10.68 -6.06 3.23
CA ALA A 35 9.25 -6.00 3.55
C ALA A 35 9.04 -5.53 4.98
N ALA A 36 7.93 -4.82 5.23
CA ALA A 36 7.54 -4.41 6.57
C ALA A 36 6.04 -4.58 6.78
N TRP A 37 5.62 -4.70 8.02
CA TRP A 37 4.22 -4.82 8.45
C TRP A 37 4.10 -4.43 9.92
N PHE A 38 2.89 -4.28 10.41
CA PHE A 38 2.68 -4.19 11.84
C PHE A 38 2.22 -5.53 12.43
N GLY A 39 2.63 -5.82 13.67
CA GLY A 39 2.28 -7.04 14.40
C GLY A 39 2.17 -6.79 15.89
N GLY A 40 1.29 -7.57 16.54
CA GLY A 40 1.02 -7.52 17.98
C GLY A 40 -0.08 -8.51 18.34
N THR A 41 -0.66 -8.40 19.54
CA THR A 41 -1.75 -9.29 19.97
C THR A 41 -3.02 -9.08 19.15
N ALA A 42 -3.36 -7.84 18.82
CA ALA A 42 -4.42 -7.47 17.88
C ALA A 42 -4.22 -6.02 17.41
N GLU A 43 -4.73 -5.69 16.23
CA GLU A 43 -4.77 -4.30 15.75
C GLU A 43 -5.40 -3.37 16.80
N ARG A 44 -4.83 -2.19 17.02
CA ARG A 44 -5.16 -1.19 18.05
C ARG A 44 -4.60 -1.45 19.45
N ASN A 45 -4.08 -2.63 19.71
CA ASN A 45 -3.48 -2.90 21.02
C ASN A 45 -2.14 -2.17 21.18
N PRO A 46 -1.80 -1.72 22.37
CA PRO A 46 -0.58 -0.95 22.63
C PRO A 46 0.72 -1.70 22.33
N ASP A 47 0.68 -3.04 22.25
CA ASP A 47 1.83 -3.89 21.94
C ASP A 47 2.15 -3.99 20.44
N VAL A 48 1.30 -3.39 19.58
CA VAL A 48 1.53 -3.40 18.12
C VAL A 48 2.78 -2.60 17.79
N CYS A 49 3.72 -3.28 17.12
CA CYS A 49 5.00 -2.75 16.65
C CYS A 49 5.15 -2.88 15.13
N ILE A 50 6.14 -2.18 14.57
CA ILE A 50 6.55 -2.34 13.17
C ILE A 50 7.68 -3.36 13.10
N TYR A 51 7.51 -4.34 12.20
CA TYR A 51 8.47 -5.39 11.90
C TYR A 51 8.96 -5.29 10.47
N VAL A 52 10.20 -5.69 10.26
CA VAL A 52 10.88 -5.74 8.96
C VAL A 52 11.49 -7.12 8.76
N ALA A 53 11.47 -7.62 7.52
CA ALA A 53 12.28 -8.73 7.05
C ALA A 53 12.97 -8.35 5.74
N ARG A 54 14.17 -8.91 5.52
CA ARG A 54 14.95 -8.73 4.30
C ARG A 54 15.04 -10.04 3.53
N TYR A 55 15.06 -9.96 2.22
CA TYR A 55 15.26 -11.12 1.37
C TYR A 55 16.74 -11.27 1.07
N GLU A 56 17.37 -12.27 1.69
CA GLU A 56 18.82 -12.52 1.61
C GLU A 56 19.06 -14.01 1.26
N ASN A 57 20.00 -14.26 0.34
CA ASN A 57 20.39 -15.64 -0.06
C ASN A 57 19.19 -16.52 -0.44
N GLY A 58 18.19 -15.97 -1.11
CA GLY A 58 17.03 -16.71 -1.59
C GLY A 58 15.91 -16.95 -0.56
N GLN A 59 15.99 -16.36 0.63
CA GLN A 59 14.99 -16.51 1.70
C GLN A 59 14.80 -15.23 2.52
N TRP A 60 13.66 -15.13 3.19
CA TRP A 60 13.37 -14.05 4.11
C TRP A 60 14.05 -14.24 5.46
N THR A 61 14.64 -13.18 6.00
CA THR A 61 15.14 -13.17 7.38
C THR A 61 13.99 -13.24 8.40
N PRO A 62 14.23 -13.71 9.62
CA PRO A 62 13.23 -13.61 10.69
C PRO A 62 12.74 -12.17 10.89
N PRO A 63 11.47 -11.96 11.32
CA PRO A 63 10.93 -10.64 11.64
C PRO A 63 11.76 -9.92 12.70
N MET A 64 12.21 -8.70 12.39
CA MET A 64 12.93 -7.82 13.30
C MET A 64 12.06 -6.62 13.66
N GLN A 65 11.84 -6.36 14.95
CA GLN A 65 11.14 -5.16 15.39
C GLN A 65 12.03 -3.93 15.16
N VAL A 66 11.48 -2.91 14.49
CA VAL A 66 12.23 -1.68 14.15
C VAL A 66 11.59 -0.41 14.72
N ALA A 67 10.31 -0.45 15.07
CA ALA A 67 9.65 0.68 15.72
C ALA A 67 8.50 0.21 16.61
N ASP A 68 8.20 1.02 17.62
CA ASP A 68 7.09 0.84 18.55
C ASP A 68 6.47 2.19 18.93
N GLY A 69 5.46 2.17 19.80
CA GLY A 69 4.76 3.35 20.29
C GLY A 69 5.16 3.79 21.69
N VAL A 70 6.37 3.42 22.15
CA VAL A 70 6.88 3.80 23.47
C VAL A 70 7.41 5.23 23.46
N GLY A 71 7.17 5.99 24.53
CA GLY A 71 7.75 7.33 24.75
C GLY A 71 7.00 8.49 24.09
N PHE A 72 5.84 8.26 23.50
CA PHE A 72 5.02 9.32 22.89
C PHE A 72 3.84 9.79 23.76
N ALA A 73 3.54 9.05 24.81
CA ALA A 73 2.52 9.39 25.80
C ALA A 73 2.88 8.73 27.14
N THR A 74 2.11 8.99 28.21
CA THR A 74 2.25 8.30 29.50
C THR A 74 2.05 6.78 29.38
N ASN A 75 1.28 6.35 28.38
CA ASN A 75 1.05 4.95 28.03
C ASN A 75 1.62 4.65 26.64
N ARG A 76 2.02 3.40 26.43
CA ARG A 76 2.39 2.90 25.10
C ARG A 76 1.20 2.96 24.15
N LEU A 77 1.43 3.39 22.91
CA LEU A 77 0.42 3.49 21.86
C LEU A 77 0.69 2.47 20.74
N PRO A 78 -0.33 2.01 20.01
CA PRO A 78 -0.12 1.16 18.86
C PRO A 78 0.59 1.90 17.73
N THR A 79 1.35 1.15 16.94
CA THR A 79 1.85 1.57 15.63
C THR A 79 0.96 1.05 14.51
N TRP A 80 1.01 1.71 13.33
CA TRP A 80 0.10 1.42 12.22
C TRP A 80 0.79 1.58 10.88
N ASN A 81 0.31 0.85 9.88
CA ASN A 81 0.55 1.01 8.45
C ASN A 81 1.97 1.46 8.10
N PRO A 82 2.98 0.59 8.18
CA PRO A 82 4.30 0.90 7.64
C PRO A 82 4.23 1.09 6.12
N VAL A 83 5.04 2.00 5.61
CA VAL A 83 5.24 2.22 4.18
C VAL A 83 6.73 2.34 3.92
N LEU A 84 7.29 1.38 3.19
CA LEU A 84 8.66 1.43 2.69
C LEU A 84 8.71 2.18 1.38
N PHE A 85 9.77 2.95 1.21
CA PHE A 85 10.08 3.60 -0.05
C PHE A 85 11.59 3.75 -0.23
N GLN A 86 12.11 3.26 -1.37
CA GLN A 86 13.49 3.46 -1.78
C GLN A 86 13.54 4.53 -2.86
N PRO A 87 13.94 5.77 -2.55
CA PRO A 87 14.19 6.77 -3.58
C PRO A 87 15.41 6.38 -4.42
N LYS A 88 15.49 6.91 -5.64
CA LYS A 88 16.58 6.62 -6.58
C LYS A 88 17.96 6.94 -5.97
N ASP A 89 18.06 8.10 -5.32
CA ASP A 89 19.31 8.57 -4.68
C ASP A 89 18.97 8.99 -3.24
N GLY A 90 19.04 8.07 -2.30
CA GLY A 90 18.71 8.37 -0.90
C GLY A 90 18.62 7.13 -0.02
N PRO A 91 18.34 7.30 1.26
CA PRO A 91 18.17 6.20 2.19
C PRO A 91 16.86 5.44 1.89
N LEU A 92 16.80 4.18 2.27
CA LEU A 92 15.54 3.48 2.41
C LEU A 92 14.71 4.17 3.50
N MET A 93 13.51 4.63 3.16
CA MET A 93 12.61 5.33 4.07
C MET A 93 11.52 4.38 4.57
N LEU A 94 11.24 4.42 5.86
CA LEU A 94 10.12 3.71 6.48
C LEU A 94 9.24 4.73 7.21
N PHE A 95 8.04 4.93 6.67
CA PHE A 95 6.99 5.72 7.29
C PHE A 95 6.05 4.80 8.08
N TYR A 96 5.52 5.29 9.19
CA TYR A 96 4.48 4.59 9.96
C TYR A 96 3.67 5.59 10.79
N LYS A 97 2.65 5.13 11.47
CA LYS A 97 1.82 5.98 12.33
C LYS A 97 1.90 5.51 13.77
N VAL A 98 1.76 6.44 14.69
CA VAL A 98 1.60 6.18 16.13
C VAL A 98 0.36 6.91 16.61
N GLY A 99 -0.44 6.28 17.41
CA GLY A 99 -1.64 6.89 17.97
C GLY A 99 -2.75 5.89 18.28
N PRO A 100 -3.75 6.28 19.07
CA PRO A 100 -4.79 5.37 19.52
C PRO A 100 -5.74 4.90 18.42
N ALA A 101 -5.90 5.70 17.34
CA ALA A 101 -6.80 5.40 16.23
C ALA A 101 -6.43 6.21 14.98
N PRO A 102 -6.91 5.78 13.77
CA PRO A 102 -6.68 6.52 12.53
C PRO A 102 -7.14 7.98 12.53
N ALA A 103 -8.14 8.32 13.33
CA ALA A 103 -8.63 9.69 13.45
C ALA A 103 -7.69 10.61 14.27
N SER A 104 -6.75 10.04 15.03
CA SER A 104 -5.93 10.80 15.99
C SER A 104 -4.45 10.41 16.00
N TRP A 105 -4.00 9.58 15.04
CA TRP A 105 -2.61 9.23 14.88
C TRP A 105 -1.78 10.36 14.26
N TRP A 106 -0.45 10.25 14.36
CA TRP A 106 0.50 11.13 13.71
C TRP A 106 1.52 10.34 12.90
N GLY A 107 2.16 11.02 11.96
CA GLY A 107 3.18 10.45 11.09
C GLY A 107 4.51 10.32 11.80
N MET A 108 5.18 9.21 11.53
CA MET A 108 6.55 8.90 11.95
C MET A 108 7.37 8.48 10.76
N MET A 109 8.68 8.70 10.81
CA MET A 109 9.64 8.26 9.80
C MET A 109 10.92 7.79 10.45
N THR A 110 11.53 6.76 9.89
CA THR A 110 12.92 6.35 10.13
C THR A 110 13.57 5.98 8.80
N THR A 111 14.89 5.97 8.73
CA THR A 111 15.65 5.68 7.51
C THR A 111 16.73 4.64 7.74
N SER A 112 17.11 3.93 6.69
CA SER A 112 18.22 2.99 6.67
C SER A 112 19.19 3.34 5.55
N LEU A 113 20.51 3.28 5.83
CA LEU A 113 21.58 3.48 4.87
C LEU A 113 22.22 2.15 4.42
N ASP A 114 21.78 1.04 4.97
CA ASP A 114 22.34 -0.30 4.80
C ASP A 114 21.28 -1.34 4.39
N ASP A 115 20.33 -0.87 3.54
CA ASP A 115 19.28 -1.72 2.95
C ASP A 115 18.39 -2.42 4.00
N GLY A 116 18.05 -1.70 5.07
CA GLY A 116 17.13 -2.18 6.11
C GLY A 116 17.77 -3.04 7.21
N LYS A 117 19.10 -3.10 7.30
CA LYS A 117 19.80 -3.83 8.39
C LYS A 117 19.75 -3.05 9.69
N THR A 118 20.00 -1.75 9.62
CA THR A 118 19.92 -0.83 10.76
C THR A 118 19.06 0.39 10.40
N TRP A 119 18.46 0.99 11.42
CA TRP A 119 17.53 2.10 11.25
C TRP A 119 17.92 3.28 12.12
N SER A 120 17.75 4.48 11.60
CA SER A 120 17.94 5.72 12.34
C SER A 120 16.94 5.83 13.51
N LYS A 121 17.21 6.71 14.46
CA LYS A 121 16.21 7.05 15.48
C LYS A 121 14.95 7.57 14.78
N PRO A 122 13.76 7.03 15.12
CA PRO A 122 12.50 7.50 14.58
C PRO A 122 12.26 8.99 14.85
N GLN A 123 11.72 9.68 13.85
CA GLN A 123 11.35 11.09 13.92
C GLN A 123 9.85 11.26 13.69
N ARG A 124 9.21 12.10 14.51
CA ARG A 124 7.84 12.53 14.24
C ARG A 124 7.84 13.50 13.07
N LEU A 125 6.92 13.30 12.14
CA LEU A 125 6.67 14.24 11.06
C LEU A 125 6.07 15.55 11.61
N PRO A 126 6.24 16.67 10.90
CA PRO A 126 5.64 17.95 11.32
C PRO A 126 4.13 17.85 11.52
N ASP A 127 3.58 18.70 12.37
CA ASP A 127 2.14 18.75 12.58
C ASP A 127 1.40 19.02 11.27
N GLY A 128 0.33 18.26 11.02
CA GLY A 128 -0.42 18.30 9.75
C GLY A 128 0.17 17.42 8.65
N ILE A 129 1.34 16.82 8.84
CA ILE A 129 1.94 15.86 7.90
C ILE A 129 1.84 14.45 8.47
N LEU A 130 1.28 13.55 7.69
CA LEU A 130 1.12 12.12 8.06
C LEU A 130 2.10 11.20 7.31
N GLY A 131 2.70 11.69 6.22
CA GLY A 131 3.40 10.84 5.27
C GLY A 131 2.43 9.94 4.48
N PRO A 132 2.93 9.00 3.69
CA PRO A 132 2.08 8.05 2.97
C PRO A 132 1.32 7.17 3.97
N ILE A 133 0.00 7.03 3.79
CA ILE A 133 -0.84 6.33 4.80
C ILE A 133 -0.70 4.81 4.72
N LYS A 134 -0.65 4.26 3.51
CA LYS A 134 -0.57 2.82 3.28
C LYS A 134 0.21 2.46 2.01
N ASN A 135 0.00 3.20 0.95
CA ASN A 135 0.59 2.90 -0.35
C ASN A 135 1.89 3.70 -0.53
N LYS A 136 2.85 3.08 -1.22
CA LYS A 136 4.16 3.69 -1.46
C LYS A 136 4.05 5.04 -2.16
N PRO A 137 4.92 6.00 -1.84
CA PRO A 137 5.09 7.23 -2.61
C PRO A 137 5.57 6.95 -4.03
N VAL A 138 5.57 7.98 -4.85
CA VAL A 138 6.29 8.00 -6.12
C VAL A 138 7.37 9.08 -6.10
N GLN A 139 8.48 8.84 -6.79
CA GLN A 139 9.46 9.88 -7.06
C GLN A 139 9.18 10.51 -8.42
N LEU A 140 8.96 11.81 -8.43
CA LEU A 140 8.66 12.58 -9.64
C LEU A 140 9.95 12.80 -10.46
N PRO A 141 9.84 13.14 -11.76
CA PRO A 141 11.01 13.39 -12.61
C PRO A 141 11.97 14.49 -12.10
N ASN A 142 11.44 15.44 -11.33
CA ASN A 142 12.24 16.51 -10.70
C ASN A 142 12.93 16.08 -9.38
N GLY A 143 12.76 14.81 -8.97
CA GLY A 143 13.32 14.24 -7.75
C GLY A 143 12.43 14.36 -6.51
N ASP A 144 11.35 15.14 -6.55
CA ASP A 144 10.40 15.26 -5.44
C ASP A 144 9.75 13.90 -5.12
N ILE A 145 9.53 13.61 -3.86
CA ILE A 145 8.77 12.43 -3.39
C ILE A 145 7.34 12.88 -3.10
N LEU A 146 6.37 12.33 -3.83
CA LEU A 146 4.95 12.60 -3.68
C LEU A 146 4.27 11.44 -2.98
N CYS A 147 3.67 11.71 -1.83
CA CYS A 147 2.99 10.75 -0.97
C CYS A 147 1.48 10.87 -1.10
N GLY A 148 0.80 9.76 -1.30
CA GLY A 148 -0.64 9.68 -1.15
C GLY A 148 -1.02 9.59 0.34
N SER A 149 -1.73 10.59 0.83
CA SER A 149 -2.14 10.69 2.23
C SER A 149 -3.65 10.79 2.39
N SER A 150 -4.14 10.61 3.61
CA SER A 150 -5.57 10.76 3.89
C SER A 150 -5.85 10.91 5.38
N THR A 151 -6.98 11.50 5.71
CA THR A 151 -7.48 11.66 7.08
C THR A 151 -8.81 10.92 7.26
N GLU A 152 -9.02 10.42 8.49
CA GLU A 152 -10.21 9.67 8.91
C GLU A 152 -10.77 10.31 10.20
N GLY A 153 -11.41 11.45 10.11
CA GLY A 153 -11.93 12.17 11.28
C GLY A 153 -13.35 12.67 11.07
N ASP A 154 -13.76 13.65 11.86
CA ASP A 154 -15.11 14.25 11.85
C ASP A 154 -15.46 14.89 10.50
N GLY A 155 -14.46 15.29 9.72
CA GLY A 155 -14.63 15.78 8.36
C GLY A 155 -14.88 14.69 7.31
N GLY A 156 -15.00 13.42 7.71
CA GLY A 156 -15.12 12.27 6.81
C GLY A 156 -13.75 11.76 6.33
N TRP A 157 -13.79 10.81 5.40
CA TRP A 157 -12.60 10.24 4.76
C TRP A 157 -12.15 11.12 3.61
N ARG A 158 -11.00 11.78 3.77
CA ARG A 158 -10.51 12.76 2.80
C ARG A 158 -9.09 12.47 2.38
N VAL A 159 -8.85 12.44 1.08
CA VAL A 159 -7.53 12.29 0.45
C VAL A 159 -6.86 13.66 0.34
N HIS A 160 -5.57 13.69 0.57
CA HIS A 160 -4.68 14.81 0.24
C HIS A 160 -3.31 14.25 -0.18
N PHE A 161 -2.44 15.10 -0.68
CA PHE A 161 -1.11 14.71 -1.11
C PHE A 161 -0.07 15.52 -0.37
N GLU A 162 1.01 14.85 0.01
CA GLU A 162 2.12 15.44 0.73
C GLU A 162 3.40 15.27 -0.08
N ARG A 163 4.28 16.25 -0.03
CA ARG A 163 5.49 16.29 -0.84
C ARG A 163 6.70 16.66 0.00
N THR A 164 7.82 15.97 -0.26
CA THR A 164 9.14 16.32 0.27
C THR A 164 10.17 16.35 -0.85
N ARG A 165 11.16 17.25 -0.76
CA ARG A 165 12.26 17.41 -1.74
C ARG A 165 13.61 16.94 -1.20
N ASP A 166 13.67 16.64 0.08
CA ASP A 166 14.89 16.47 0.85
C ASP A 166 14.80 15.26 1.80
N PHE A 167 14.16 14.21 1.32
CA PHE A 167 13.97 12.93 2.03
C PHE A 167 13.32 13.10 3.41
N GLY A 168 12.29 13.96 3.48
CA GLY A 168 11.47 14.12 4.67
C GLY A 168 11.92 15.17 5.67
N LYS A 169 12.89 16.02 5.33
CA LYS A 169 13.29 17.15 6.19
C LYS A 169 12.30 18.31 6.11
N THR A 170 11.80 18.60 4.91
CA THR A 170 10.76 19.61 4.69
C THR A 170 9.58 19.03 3.93
N TRP A 171 8.40 19.58 4.19
CA TRP A 171 7.14 19.07 3.67
C TRP A 171 6.20 20.16 3.21
N THR A 172 5.42 19.86 2.18
CA THR A 172 4.23 20.61 1.78
C THR A 172 3.07 19.64 1.62
N ALA A 173 1.84 20.13 1.80
CA ALA A 173 0.62 19.33 1.64
C ALA A 173 -0.42 20.11 0.84
N THR A 174 -1.22 19.40 0.05
CA THR A 174 -2.42 19.98 -0.58
C THR A 174 -3.54 20.08 0.45
N ALA A 175 -4.54 20.91 0.15
CA ALA A 175 -5.84 20.77 0.79
C ALA A 175 -6.46 19.39 0.44
N PRO A 176 -7.45 18.90 1.21
CA PRO A 176 -8.21 17.71 0.83
C PRO A 176 -8.84 17.85 -0.57
N VAL A 177 -8.73 16.78 -1.37
CA VAL A 177 -9.18 16.76 -2.78
C VAL A 177 -10.57 16.16 -2.97
N ASN A 178 -11.24 15.77 -1.88
CA ASN A 178 -12.63 15.32 -1.83
C ASN A 178 -13.31 15.84 -0.55
N ASP A 179 -14.62 15.88 -0.54
CA ASP A 179 -15.42 16.42 0.57
C ASP A 179 -15.58 15.45 1.75
N GLY A 180 -15.31 14.16 1.52
CA GLY A 180 -15.49 13.09 2.51
C GLY A 180 -16.94 12.70 2.79
N LYS A 181 -17.91 13.31 2.10
CA LYS A 181 -19.36 13.08 2.25
C LYS A 181 -19.94 12.34 1.06
N GLU A 182 -19.84 12.94 -0.14
CA GLU A 182 -20.30 12.32 -1.39
C GLU A 182 -19.41 11.10 -1.71
N ILE A 183 -18.09 11.28 -1.68
CA ILE A 183 -17.10 10.21 -1.82
C ILE A 183 -16.20 10.22 -0.59
N GLY A 184 -16.38 9.24 0.29
CA GLY A 184 -15.47 9.01 1.41
C GLY A 184 -14.29 8.14 0.97
N ALA A 185 -13.12 8.72 0.73
CA ALA A 185 -11.96 8.06 0.12
C ALA A 185 -10.68 8.18 0.95
N ILE A 186 -9.84 7.12 0.95
CA ILE A 186 -8.54 7.10 1.64
C ILE A 186 -7.51 6.25 0.89
N GLN A 187 -6.24 6.38 1.29
CA GLN A 187 -5.13 5.49 0.94
C GLN A 187 -4.88 5.42 -0.58
N PRO A 188 -4.62 6.54 -1.26
CA PRO A 188 -4.36 6.55 -2.69
C PRO A 188 -3.04 5.87 -3.06
N SER A 189 -3.02 5.11 -4.16
CA SER A 189 -1.84 4.78 -4.95
C SER A 189 -1.70 5.78 -6.08
N ILE A 190 -0.48 6.24 -6.35
CA ILE A 190 -0.19 7.21 -7.41
C ILE A 190 0.42 6.47 -8.60
N LEU A 191 -0.10 6.74 -9.79
CA LEU A 191 0.26 6.10 -11.05
C LEU A 191 0.70 7.16 -12.07
N PHE A 192 1.71 6.81 -12.87
CA PHE A 192 2.15 7.64 -14.00
C PHE A 192 1.35 7.26 -15.24
N GLN A 193 0.69 8.23 -15.85
CA GLN A 193 -0.03 8.10 -17.09
C GLN A 193 0.74 8.78 -18.25
N ALA A 194 0.30 8.54 -19.47
CA ALA A 194 0.88 9.18 -20.64
C ALA A 194 0.92 10.72 -20.51
N LYS A 195 1.88 11.34 -21.17
CA LYS A 195 2.10 12.81 -21.22
C LYS A 195 2.38 13.45 -19.84
N GLY A 196 2.90 12.69 -18.88
CA GLY A 196 3.27 13.21 -17.55
C GLY A 196 2.09 13.43 -16.60
N ARG A 197 0.87 13.00 -16.97
CA ARG A 197 -0.29 13.00 -16.07
C ARG A 197 -0.07 12.04 -14.93
N LEU A 198 -0.51 12.40 -13.74
CA LEU A 198 -0.65 11.48 -12.62
C LEU A 198 -2.12 11.08 -12.44
N GLN A 199 -2.33 9.84 -12.04
CA GLN A 199 -3.62 9.35 -11.56
C GLN A 199 -3.44 8.80 -10.15
N ALA A 200 -4.37 9.09 -9.25
CA ALA A 200 -4.44 8.43 -7.97
C ALA A 200 -5.71 7.58 -7.89
N ILE A 201 -5.57 6.35 -7.41
CA ILE A 201 -6.68 5.40 -7.22
C ILE A 201 -6.62 4.82 -5.81
N GLY A 202 -7.76 4.47 -5.25
CA GLY A 202 -7.81 3.87 -3.91
C GLY A 202 -9.22 3.53 -3.47
N ARG A 203 -9.36 3.14 -2.22
CA ARG A 203 -10.61 2.63 -1.63
C ARG A 203 -11.56 3.74 -1.21
N THR A 204 -12.85 3.41 -1.22
CA THR A 204 -13.90 4.30 -0.75
C THR A 204 -14.87 3.61 0.21
N LYS A 205 -15.79 4.39 0.79
CA LYS A 205 -16.99 3.89 1.47
C LYS A 205 -18.15 3.60 0.52
N ASN A 206 -17.95 3.80 -0.79
CA ASN A 206 -18.98 3.76 -1.83
C ASN A 206 -19.01 2.42 -2.60
N ASP A 207 -18.43 1.35 -2.05
CA ASP A 207 -18.33 0.00 -2.64
C ASP A 207 -17.63 -0.05 -4.01
N LYS A 208 -16.95 1.02 -4.40
CA LYS A 208 -16.13 1.16 -5.61
C LYS A 208 -14.80 1.84 -5.30
N LEU A 209 -13.83 1.68 -6.18
CA LEU A 209 -12.60 2.45 -6.13
C LEU A 209 -12.83 3.87 -6.63
N PHE A 210 -12.08 4.84 -6.08
CA PHE A 210 -12.03 6.19 -6.66
C PHE A 210 -10.87 6.33 -7.63
N GLN A 211 -10.97 7.33 -8.49
CA GLN A 211 -9.86 7.87 -9.25
C GLN A 211 -9.88 9.40 -9.26
N ILE A 212 -8.71 10.01 -9.39
CA ILE A 212 -8.51 11.45 -9.54
C ILE A 212 -7.20 11.69 -10.29
N CYS A 213 -7.14 12.73 -11.13
CA CYS A 213 -5.97 13.02 -11.95
C CYS A 213 -5.36 14.40 -11.67
N SER A 214 -4.05 14.51 -11.96
CA SER A 214 -3.29 15.75 -11.95
C SER A 214 -2.50 15.89 -13.25
N ASP A 215 -2.51 17.06 -13.84
CA ASP A 215 -1.77 17.40 -15.06
C ASP A 215 -0.52 18.27 -14.78
N ASP A 216 -0.24 18.58 -13.53
CA ASP A 216 0.82 19.45 -13.06
C ASP A 216 1.74 18.80 -12.01
N GLN A 217 1.98 17.51 -12.18
CA GLN A 217 2.83 16.69 -11.28
C GLN A 217 2.35 16.68 -9.83
N GLY A 218 1.04 16.70 -9.59
CA GLY A 218 0.43 16.56 -8.26
C GLY A 218 0.41 17.87 -7.44
N VAL A 219 0.54 19.01 -8.08
CA VAL A 219 0.34 20.33 -7.43
C VAL A 219 -1.15 20.59 -7.25
N THR A 220 -1.94 20.39 -8.31
CA THR A 220 -3.39 20.44 -8.27
C THR A 220 -4.02 19.14 -8.78
N TRP A 221 -5.22 18.86 -8.30
CA TRP A 221 -5.96 17.64 -8.62
C TRP A 221 -7.36 17.97 -9.11
N GLY A 222 -7.82 17.24 -10.12
CA GLY A 222 -9.14 17.41 -10.69
C GLY A 222 -10.28 16.94 -9.79
N LYS A 223 -11.42 16.66 -10.38
CA LYS A 223 -12.59 16.11 -9.65
C LYS A 223 -12.40 14.61 -9.42
N MET A 224 -12.60 14.16 -8.17
CA MET A 224 -12.65 12.73 -7.84
C MET A 224 -13.91 12.09 -8.41
N THR A 225 -13.75 10.89 -8.99
CA THR A 225 -14.85 10.08 -9.52
C THR A 225 -14.68 8.63 -9.09
N LEU A 226 -15.73 7.81 -9.23
CA LEU A 226 -15.67 6.38 -8.98
C LEU A 226 -15.32 5.64 -10.26
N LEU A 227 -14.41 4.64 -10.15
CA LEU A 227 -14.17 3.65 -11.20
C LEU A 227 -15.27 2.60 -11.17
N ASP A 228 -15.51 1.96 -12.31
CA ASP A 228 -16.43 0.81 -12.38
C ASP A 228 -15.72 -0.48 -11.93
N LEU A 229 -15.11 -0.43 -10.76
CA LEU A 229 -14.45 -1.55 -10.09
C LEU A 229 -14.98 -1.65 -8.66
N PRO A 230 -15.62 -2.78 -8.29
CA PRO A 230 -16.08 -2.97 -6.93
C PRO A 230 -14.92 -3.05 -5.95
N ASN A 231 -15.16 -2.60 -4.72
CA ASN A 231 -14.22 -2.74 -3.62
C ASN A 231 -14.98 -2.75 -2.28
N PRO A 232 -14.73 -3.71 -1.39
CA PRO A 232 -15.46 -3.85 -0.13
C PRO A 232 -14.98 -2.88 0.95
N ASN A 233 -14.48 -1.71 0.57
CA ASN A 233 -13.79 -0.81 1.47
C ASN A 233 -12.54 -1.49 2.09
N SER A 234 -11.76 -2.18 1.27
CA SER A 234 -10.49 -2.81 1.64
C SER A 234 -9.33 -2.09 0.99
N GLY A 235 -8.18 -2.03 1.68
CA GLY A 235 -6.97 -1.41 1.15
C GLY A 235 -6.52 -2.06 -0.16
N THR A 236 -6.06 -1.24 -1.09
CA THR A 236 -5.53 -1.63 -2.41
C THR A 236 -4.10 -1.13 -2.55
N ASP A 237 -3.38 -1.60 -3.55
CA ASP A 237 -2.17 -0.93 -4.04
C ASP A 237 -2.03 -1.11 -5.55
N ALA A 238 -1.39 -0.15 -6.21
CA ALA A 238 -1.17 -0.18 -7.63
C ALA A 238 0.23 0.34 -8.00
N VAL A 239 0.70 -0.05 -9.18
CA VAL A 239 2.00 0.35 -9.73
C VAL A 239 1.90 0.57 -11.23
N THR A 240 2.62 1.57 -11.75
CA THR A 240 2.87 1.70 -13.18
C THR A 240 4.03 0.78 -13.54
N LEU A 241 3.78 -0.16 -14.44
CA LEU A 241 4.79 -1.10 -14.95
C LEU A 241 5.79 -0.39 -15.89
N HIS A 242 6.95 -0.99 -16.09
CA HIS A 242 8.00 -0.47 -16.98
C HIS A 242 7.53 -0.28 -18.43
N ASP A 243 6.53 -1.06 -18.87
CA ASP A 243 5.91 -0.96 -20.19
C ASP A 243 4.77 0.08 -20.25
N GLY A 244 4.50 0.80 -19.17
CA GLY A 244 3.49 1.85 -19.07
C GLY A 244 2.10 1.37 -18.67
N ARG A 245 1.85 0.06 -18.59
CA ARG A 245 0.58 -0.46 -18.07
C ARG A 245 0.45 -0.17 -16.57
N GLN A 246 -0.80 -0.09 -16.11
CA GLN A 246 -1.13 0.04 -14.71
C GLN A 246 -1.51 -1.33 -14.16
N LEU A 247 -0.92 -1.75 -13.04
CA LEU A 247 -1.27 -2.99 -12.35
C LEU A 247 -1.84 -2.65 -10.98
N LEU A 248 -3.02 -3.18 -10.69
CA LEU A 248 -3.77 -2.98 -9.45
C LEU A 248 -3.93 -4.31 -8.74
N VAL A 249 -3.68 -4.33 -7.42
CA VAL A 249 -4.00 -5.46 -6.54
C VAL A 249 -5.08 -5.02 -5.56
N TYR A 250 -6.21 -5.74 -5.54
CA TYR A 250 -7.39 -5.34 -4.77
C TYR A 250 -8.34 -6.51 -4.51
N ASN A 251 -9.30 -6.32 -3.64
CA ASN A 251 -10.42 -7.26 -3.51
C ASN A 251 -11.53 -6.85 -4.49
N HIS A 252 -11.75 -7.68 -5.53
CA HIS A 252 -12.85 -7.50 -6.47
C HIS A 252 -14.14 -8.09 -5.89
N ASN A 253 -14.74 -7.37 -4.96
CA ASN A 253 -15.93 -7.78 -4.22
C ASN A 253 -16.62 -6.56 -3.62
N THR A 254 -17.79 -6.78 -3.01
CA THR A 254 -18.47 -5.81 -2.15
C THR A 254 -18.50 -6.31 -0.71
N ARG A 255 -18.78 -5.42 0.23
CA ARG A 255 -18.81 -5.76 1.65
C ARG A 255 -20.05 -6.55 2.06
N THR A 256 -21.16 -6.36 1.35
CA THR A 256 -22.46 -6.92 1.68
C THR A 256 -22.51 -8.43 1.44
N GLY A 257 -23.00 -9.19 2.42
CA GLY A 257 -23.19 -10.64 2.29
C GLY A 257 -21.94 -11.51 2.44
N SER A 258 -20.76 -10.92 2.64
CA SER A 258 -19.51 -11.66 2.77
C SER A 258 -19.11 -11.88 4.23
N LYS A 259 -18.72 -13.12 4.60
CA LYS A 259 -18.24 -13.50 5.94
C LYS A 259 -16.96 -12.74 6.35
N ASN A 260 -16.07 -12.48 5.40
CA ASN A 260 -14.78 -11.79 5.60
C ASN A 260 -14.83 -10.30 5.21
N LYS A 261 -16.00 -9.69 5.18
CA LYS A 261 -16.23 -8.30 4.80
C LYS A 261 -15.75 -8.00 3.35
N GLY A 262 -15.86 -8.98 2.44
CA GLY A 262 -15.46 -8.88 1.04
C GLY A 262 -13.95 -9.02 0.79
N ARG A 263 -13.15 -9.47 1.76
CA ARG A 263 -11.70 -9.64 1.63
C ARG A 263 -11.28 -10.97 0.98
N SER A 264 -12.16 -11.57 0.22
CA SER A 264 -11.94 -12.66 -0.73
C SER A 264 -12.93 -12.46 -1.88
N PRO A 265 -12.48 -12.62 -3.14
CA PRO A 265 -11.12 -12.92 -3.59
C PRO A 265 -10.15 -11.74 -3.45
N LEU A 266 -8.84 -12.01 -3.61
CA LEU A 266 -7.79 -11.02 -3.83
C LEU A 266 -7.29 -11.15 -5.28
N ASN A 267 -7.35 -10.08 -6.04
CA ASN A 267 -7.24 -10.06 -7.49
C ASN A 267 -6.13 -9.11 -7.97
N VAL A 268 -5.60 -9.43 -9.15
CA VAL A 268 -4.75 -8.56 -9.95
C VAL A 268 -5.53 -8.14 -11.20
N ALA A 269 -5.62 -6.84 -11.44
CA ALA A 269 -6.15 -6.27 -12.67
C ALA A 269 -5.10 -5.40 -13.35
N VAL A 270 -5.18 -5.27 -14.68
CA VAL A 270 -4.25 -4.48 -15.49
C VAL A 270 -5.04 -3.52 -16.38
N SER A 271 -4.49 -2.32 -16.60
CA SER A 271 -5.08 -1.31 -17.46
C SER A 271 -4.00 -0.62 -18.30
N ASN A 272 -4.34 -0.20 -19.51
CA ASN A 272 -3.47 0.59 -20.37
C ASN A 272 -3.69 2.11 -20.21
N ASP A 273 -4.81 2.52 -19.62
CA ASP A 273 -5.23 3.92 -19.56
C ASP A 273 -5.70 4.36 -18.15
N GLY A 274 -5.71 3.43 -17.20
CA GLY A 274 -6.19 3.65 -15.83
C GLY A 274 -7.71 3.75 -15.68
N LEU A 275 -8.46 3.56 -16.75
CA LEU A 275 -9.93 3.64 -16.79
C LEU A 275 -10.59 2.31 -17.17
N HIS A 276 -10.07 1.66 -18.19
CA HIS A 276 -10.53 0.35 -18.67
C HIS A 276 -9.62 -0.73 -18.09
N TRP A 277 -10.20 -1.59 -17.27
CA TRP A 277 -9.45 -2.60 -16.52
C TRP A 277 -9.74 -4.01 -17.06
N PHE A 278 -8.72 -4.84 -17.01
CA PHE A 278 -8.75 -6.24 -17.41
C PHE A 278 -8.41 -7.11 -16.22
N ALA A 279 -9.19 -8.14 -16.00
CA ALA A 279 -8.88 -9.22 -15.06
C ALA A 279 -7.62 -9.95 -15.54
N ALA A 280 -6.67 -10.15 -14.65
CA ALA A 280 -5.38 -10.73 -14.99
C ALA A 280 -5.06 -12.00 -14.17
N LEU A 281 -5.34 -12.00 -12.87
CA LEU A 281 -5.02 -13.11 -11.99
C LEU A 281 -5.86 -13.06 -10.72
N VAL A 282 -6.26 -14.22 -10.21
CA VAL A 282 -6.78 -14.39 -8.85
C VAL A 282 -5.64 -14.94 -7.99
N LEU A 283 -5.21 -14.18 -6.98
CA LEU A 283 -4.13 -14.56 -6.05
C LEU A 283 -4.65 -15.49 -4.96
N GLU A 284 -5.81 -15.20 -4.44
CA GLU A 284 -6.48 -15.96 -3.38
C GLU A 284 -7.98 -15.94 -3.61
N ASP A 285 -8.60 -17.11 -3.46
CA ASP A 285 -10.05 -17.27 -3.48
C ASP A 285 -10.47 -18.28 -2.42
N ALA A 286 -10.85 -17.79 -1.25
CA ALA A 286 -11.36 -18.61 -0.16
C ALA A 286 -12.44 -17.81 0.59
N PRO A 287 -13.69 -17.86 0.14
CA PRO A 287 -14.79 -17.07 0.69
C PRO A 287 -15.09 -17.41 2.17
N ASP A 288 -14.73 -18.58 2.62
CA ASP A 288 -14.87 -19.02 4.02
C ASP A 288 -13.70 -18.65 4.93
N ALA A 289 -12.62 -18.09 4.38
CA ALA A 289 -11.50 -17.59 5.18
C ALA A 289 -11.97 -16.46 6.12
N PRO A 290 -11.88 -16.61 7.45
CA PRO A 290 -12.59 -15.73 8.39
C PRO A 290 -12.11 -14.27 8.36
N ASN A 291 -10.83 -14.04 8.06
CA ASN A 291 -10.23 -12.71 7.96
C ASN A 291 -9.86 -12.32 6.53
N GLY A 292 -9.93 -13.26 5.60
CA GLY A 292 -9.62 -13.08 4.19
C GLY A 292 -8.19 -12.59 3.92
N PHE A 293 -8.02 -11.98 2.77
CA PHE A 293 -6.75 -11.52 2.21
C PHE A 293 -6.85 -10.04 1.89
N ALA A 294 -5.94 -9.23 2.42
CA ALA A 294 -6.15 -7.79 2.35
C ALA A 294 -4.85 -6.98 2.46
N TYR A 295 -4.97 -5.70 2.18
CA TYR A 295 -3.89 -4.72 2.29
C TYR A 295 -2.65 -5.14 1.50
N PRO A 296 -2.81 -5.39 0.19
CA PRO A 296 -1.68 -5.67 -0.67
C PRO A 296 -0.74 -4.49 -0.77
N ALA A 297 0.53 -4.77 -1.01
CA ALA A 297 1.51 -3.84 -1.53
C ALA A 297 2.13 -4.46 -2.79
N VAL A 298 2.43 -3.65 -3.79
CA VAL A 298 2.96 -4.12 -5.07
C VAL A 298 4.05 -3.20 -5.58
N ILE A 299 5.14 -3.80 -6.08
CA ILE A 299 6.21 -3.12 -6.81
C ILE A 299 6.56 -3.93 -8.05
N GLN A 300 7.15 -3.29 -9.06
CA GLN A 300 7.91 -3.97 -10.09
C GLN A 300 9.39 -3.74 -9.82
N THR A 301 10.16 -4.81 -9.80
CA THR A 301 11.61 -4.78 -9.55
C THR A 301 12.40 -4.58 -10.84
N SER A 302 13.68 -4.27 -10.68
CA SER A 302 14.61 -3.96 -11.78
C SER A 302 14.76 -5.11 -12.80
N ASP A 303 14.50 -6.35 -12.39
CA ASP A 303 14.46 -7.53 -13.27
C ASP A 303 13.16 -7.67 -14.07
N GLY A 304 12.20 -6.78 -13.88
CA GLY A 304 10.89 -6.75 -14.57
C GLY A 304 9.81 -7.58 -13.91
N LEU A 305 10.10 -8.35 -12.87
CA LEU A 305 9.10 -9.11 -12.12
C LEU A 305 8.27 -8.20 -11.22
N VAL A 306 7.06 -8.63 -10.91
CA VAL A 306 6.17 -7.93 -10.00
C VAL A 306 6.10 -8.67 -8.69
N HIS A 307 6.41 -7.97 -7.60
CA HIS A 307 6.38 -8.50 -6.25
C HIS A 307 5.17 -7.95 -5.50
N ILE A 308 4.37 -8.83 -4.95
CA ILE A 308 3.15 -8.52 -4.22
C ILE A 308 3.26 -9.08 -2.81
N THR A 309 3.03 -8.27 -1.80
CA THR A 309 2.85 -8.76 -0.43
C THR A 309 1.44 -8.42 0.05
N TYR A 310 0.87 -9.26 0.90
CA TYR A 310 -0.45 -9.01 1.49
C TYR A 310 -0.64 -9.73 2.82
N THR A 311 -1.57 -9.23 3.60
CA THR A 311 -2.01 -9.87 4.84
C THR A 311 -2.83 -11.11 4.51
N TRP A 312 -2.35 -12.27 4.96
CA TRP A 312 -3.02 -13.55 4.86
C TRP A 312 -3.69 -13.87 6.21
N GLU A 313 -5.02 -13.81 6.25
CA GLU A 313 -5.84 -14.17 7.42
C GLU A 313 -5.47 -13.45 8.74
N ARG A 314 -4.82 -12.30 8.69
CA ARG A 314 -4.27 -11.60 9.86
C ARG A 314 -3.18 -12.38 10.63
N LYS A 315 -2.74 -13.51 10.12
CA LYS A 315 -1.78 -14.41 10.77
C LYS A 315 -0.37 -14.29 10.21
N ARG A 316 -0.26 -14.10 8.89
CA ARG A 316 1.03 -14.06 8.18
C ARG A 316 1.00 -13.02 7.06
N ILE A 317 2.19 -12.73 6.55
CA ILE A 317 2.34 -11.95 5.32
C ILE A 317 2.76 -12.89 4.19
N LYS A 318 1.95 -12.91 3.13
CA LYS A 318 2.24 -13.67 1.90
C LYS A 318 3.05 -12.80 0.94
N HIS A 319 4.00 -13.41 0.25
CA HIS A 319 4.76 -12.81 -0.84
C HIS A 319 4.54 -13.65 -2.11
N VAL A 320 4.12 -12.98 -3.18
CA VAL A 320 3.91 -13.60 -4.50
C VAL A 320 4.71 -12.82 -5.53
N VAL A 321 5.40 -13.55 -6.39
CA VAL A 321 6.16 -13.00 -7.52
C VAL A 321 5.47 -13.42 -8.80
N ILE A 322 5.17 -12.47 -9.69
CA ILE A 322 4.54 -12.74 -10.98
C ILE A 322 5.36 -12.16 -12.13
N ASP A 323 5.33 -12.85 -13.25
CA ASP A 323 5.84 -12.37 -14.52
C ASP A 323 4.71 -11.62 -15.25
N PRO A 324 4.75 -10.29 -15.37
CA PRO A 324 3.67 -9.51 -15.97
C PRO A 324 3.53 -9.76 -17.49
N ALA A 325 4.55 -10.34 -18.15
CA ALA A 325 4.48 -10.69 -19.55
C ALA A 325 3.62 -11.94 -19.81
N LYS A 326 3.42 -12.79 -18.80
CA LYS A 326 2.60 -14.01 -18.89
C LYS A 326 1.14 -13.81 -18.47
N LEU A 327 0.75 -12.62 -18.05
CA LEU A 327 -0.63 -12.34 -17.67
C LEU A 327 -1.57 -12.45 -18.87
N LYS A 328 -2.62 -13.25 -18.72
CA LYS A 328 -3.71 -13.38 -19.71
C LYS A 328 -4.83 -12.45 -19.32
N LEU A 329 -5.10 -11.46 -20.15
CA LEU A 329 -6.02 -10.38 -19.84
C LEU A 329 -7.42 -10.66 -20.41
N GLN A 330 -8.45 -10.50 -19.56
CA GLN A 330 -9.85 -10.57 -19.94
C GLN A 330 -10.57 -9.28 -19.53
N PRO A 331 -11.42 -8.67 -20.36
CA PRO A 331 -12.06 -7.41 -20.02
C PRO A 331 -12.98 -7.55 -18.80
N ILE A 332 -12.88 -6.60 -17.87
CA ILE A 332 -13.90 -6.40 -16.82
C ILE A 332 -14.99 -5.52 -17.42
N ILE A 333 -16.19 -6.04 -17.56
CA ILE A 333 -17.31 -5.35 -18.20
C ILE A 333 -18.34 -5.02 -17.11
N GLN A 334 -18.72 -3.74 -17.00
CA GLN A 334 -19.70 -3.25 -16.00
C GLN A 334 -19.34 -3.65 -14.55
N GLY A 335 -18.04 -3.72 -14.25
CA GLY A 335 -17.56 -4.12 -12.94
C GLY A 335 -17.63 -5.61 -12.62
N GLU A 336 -17.95 -6.46 -13.59
CA GLU A 336 -18.03 -7.92 -13.39
C GLU A 336 -16.69 -8.59 -13.73
N TRP A 337 -16.22 -9.43 -12.81
CA TRP A 337 -15.05 -10.27 -13.04
C TRP A 337 -15.40 -11.39 -14.02
N PRO A 338 -14.60 -11.62 -15.08
CA PRO A 338 -14.88 -12.70 -16.03
C PRO A 338 -14.80 -14.08 -15.34
N GLN A 339 -15.66 -15.00 -15.81
CA GLN A 339 -15.72 -16.39 -15.31
C GLN A 339 -14.59 -17.26 -15.86
#